data_bfb892b2467a236fd4bf69d5bee645d9
#
_entry.id   bfb892b2467a236fd4bf69d5bee645d9
#
_cell.length_a   1.000
_cell.length_b   1.000
_cell.length_c   1.000
_cell.angle_alpha   90.00
_cell.angle_beta   90.00
_cell.angle_gamma   90.00
#
_symmetry.space_group_name_H-M   'P 1'
#
loop_
_entity.id
_entity.type
_entity.pdbx_description
1 polymer ?
#
loop_
_entity_poly.entity_id
_entity_poly.type
_entity_poly.pdbx_seq_one_letter_code
_entity_poly.pdbx_strand_id
1 'polypeptide(L)'
;MAHARDSQCKLPLTVLTACSNDVRVMRQDLFSPVLPLVAVESLDAAIAYVNDRPHPLALYLFSDSGAQQQHVLQSTLAGGVSVNETLIHIAQDGLSFGGVGPSGMGHYHGKFGFDTP
;
A
#
# COMPACT_ATOMS: atom_id res chain seq x y z
N MET A 1 12.59 1.25 -23.85
CA MET A 1 11.78 1.98 -24.84
C MET A 1 11.41 3.32 -24.24
N ALA A 2 11.89 4.41 -24.79
CA ALA A 2 11.52 5.75 -24.34
C ALA A 2 10.12 6.05 -24.91
N HIS A 3 9.11 6.14 -24.05
CA HIS A 3 7.82 6.66 -24.47
C HIS A 3 7.98 8.15 -24.78
N ALA A 4 7.57 8.52 -25.99
CA ALA A 4 7.51 9.91 -26.40
C ALA A 4 6.70 10.70 -25.36
N ARG A 5 7.27 11.79 -24.83
CA ARG A 5 6.54 12.74 -24.02
C ARG A 5 5.43 13.30 -24.90
N ASP A 6 4.19 13.01 -24.54
CA ASP A 6 3.08 13.67 -25.18
C ASP A 6 3.23 15.18 -24.97
N SER A 7 2.97 15.96 -26.00
CA SER A 7 3.01 17.43 -25.98
C SER A 7 2.09 18.05 -24.91
N GLN A 8 1.21 17.23 -24.31
CA GLN A 8 0.31 17.63 -23.25
C GLN A 8 0.81 17.35 -21.82
N CYS A 9 2.07 16.93 -21.63
CA CYS A 9 2.66 16.56 -20.35
C CYS A 9 1.86 15.46 -19.60
N LYS A 10 1.16 14.59 -20.32
CA LYS A 10 0.42 13.45 -19.77
C LYS A 10 1.29 12.19 -19.80
N LEU A 11 1.32 11.47 -18.69
CA LEU A 11 1.93 10.16 -18.61
C LEU A 11 0.81 9.11 -18.62
N PRO A 12 0.80 8.15 -19.57
CA PRO A 12 -0.20 7.09 -19.58
C PRO A 12 0.00 6.15 -18.37
N LEU A 13 -1.09 5.48 -17.96
CA LEU A 13 -1.00 4.40 -16.99
C LEU A 13 -0.01 3.35 -17.48
N THR A 14 1.01 3.11 -16.67
CA THR A 14 2.12 2.22 -17.01
C THR A 14 2.25 1.13 -15.96
N VAL A 15 2.12 -0.12 -16.38
CA VAL A 15 2.36 -1.28 -15.52
C VAL A 15 3.78 -1.78 -15.76
N LEU A 16 4.53 -1.94 -14.68
CA LEU A 16 5.90 -2.46 -14.69
C LEU A 16 5.91 -3.88 -14.12
N THR A 17 6.50 -4.81 -14.84
CA THR A 17 6.66 -6.21 -14.40
C THR A 17 8.14 -6.56 -14.32
N ALA A 18 8.47 -7.56 -13.53
CA ALA A 18 9.84 -8.08 -13.35
C ALA A 18 10.88 -6.99 -12.98
N CYS A 19 10.46 -6.00 -12.18
CA CYS A 19 11.37 -4.99 -11.67
C CYS A 19 12.29 -5.57 -10.60
N SER A 20 13.59 -5.29 -10.70
CA SER A 20 14.53 -5.54 -9.61
C SER A 20 14.19 -4.66 -8.40
N ASN A 21 14.38 -5.17 -7.20
CA ASN A 21 14.19 -4.41 -5.96
C ASN A 21 15.14 -3.19 -5.84
N ASP A 22 16.19 -3.14 -6.66
CA ASP A 22 17.20 -2.07 -6.62
C ASP A 22 16.78 -0.81 -7.38
N VAL A 23 15.81 -0.91 -8.29
CA VAL A 23 15.39 0.26 -9.08
C VAL A 23 14.61 1.25 -8.21
N ARG A 24 14.77 2.54 -8.51
CA ARG A 24 14.18 3.62 -7.73
C ARG A 24 12.65 3.51 -7.56
N VAL A 25 11.94 3.03 -8.57
CA VAL A 25 10.48 2.85 -8.55
C VAL A 25 10.03 1.85 -7.48
N MET A 26 10.91 0.95 -7.04
CA MET A 26 10.63 -0.02 -5.98
C MET A 26 11.00 0.47 -4.57
N ARG A 27 11.61 1.66 -4.46
CA ARG A 27 12.14 2.20 -3.20
C ARG A 27 11.57 3.55 -2.81
N GLN A 28 10.78 4.17 -3.66
CA GLN A 28 10.23 5.51 -3.47
C GLN A 28 8.71 5.49 -3.59
N ASP A 29 8.05 6.37 -2.86
CA ASP A 29 6.62 6.60 -3.03
C ASP A 29 6.35 7.13 -4.43
N LEU A 30 5.35 6.53 -5.08
CA LEU A 30 5.01 6.83 -6.46
C LEU A 30 3.72 7.67 -6.50
N PHE A 31 3.86 8.96 -6.76
CA PHE A 31 2.74 9.87 -7.06
C PHE A 31 2.61 10.04 -8.59
N SER A 32 2.50 8.93 -9.30
CA SER A 32 2.45 8.89 -10.77
C SER A 32 1.60 7.72 -11.24
N PRO A 33 1.11 7.71 -12.48
CA PRO A 33 0.33 6.61 -13.02
C PRO A 33 1.23 5.40 -13.41
N VAL A 34 2.12 5.01 -12.50
CA VAL A 34 3.01 3.87 -12.66
C VAL A 34 2.71 2.84 -11.57
N LEU A 35 2.45 1.61 -11.95
CA LEU A 35 2.13 0.50 -11.05
C LEU A 35 3.15 -0.63 -11.23
N PRO A 36 4.06 -0.86 -10.29
CA PRO A 36 4.88 -2.06 -10.28
C PRO A 36 4.08 -3.28 -9.82
N LEU A 37 4.20 -4.38 -10.55
CA LEU A 37 3.64 -5.69 -10.18
C LEU A 37 4.79 -6.64 -9.81
N VAL A 38 4.69 -7.22 -8.63
CA VAL A 38 5.63 -8.22 -8.12
C VAL A 38 4.90 -9.56 -8.04
N ALA A 39 5.34 -10.52 -8.84
CA ALA A 39 4.85 -11.89 -8.73
C ALA A 39 5.54 -12.59 -7.56
N VAL A 40 4.76 -13.32 -6.77
CA VAL A 40 5.24 -14.12 -5.64
C VAL A 40 4.69 -15.53 -5.74
N GLU A 41 5.41 -16.49 -5.17
CA GLU A 41 5.06 -17.92 -5.29
C GLU A 41 3.97 -18.35 -4.30
N SER A 42 3.79 -17.61 -3.21
CA SER A 42 2.84 -17.96 -2.14
C SER A 42 2.42 -16.72 -1.36
N LEU A 43 1.37 -16.87 -0.54
CA LEU A 43 0.92 -15.84 0.39
C LEU A 43 2.01 -15.53 1.43
N ASP A 44 2.71 -16.54 1.93
CA ASP A 44 3.81 -16.34 2.90
C ASP A 44 4.97 -15.56 2.27
N ALA A 45 5.28 -15.80 0.99
CA ALA A 45 6.25 -15.02 0.25
C ALA A 45 5.81 -13.55 0.08
N ALA A 46 4.51 -13.31 -0.13
CA ALA A 46 3.96 -11.95 -0.17
C ALA A 46 4.07 -11.26 1.19
N ILE A 47 3.72 -11.94 2.27
CA ILE A 47 3.84 -11.44 3.65
C ILE A 47 5.30 -11.09 3.96
N ALA A 48 6.23 -12.00 3.65
CA ALA A 48 7.65 -11.77 3.85
C ALA A 48 8.14 -10.56 3.04
N TYR A 49 7.68 -10.42 1.79
CA TYR A 49 8.01 -9.29 0.93
C TYR A 49 7.54 -7.95 1.51
N VAL A 50 6.35 -7.90 2.10
CA VAL A 50 5.82 -6.70 2.77
C VAL A 50 6.62 -6.39 4.03
N ASN A 51 6.89 -7.40 4.87
CA ASN A 51 7.57 -7.23 6.16
C ASN A 51 9.07 -6.87 6.03
N ASP A 52 9.69 -7.18 4.88
CA ASP A 52 11.08 -6.79 4.58
C ASP A 52 11.22 -5.31 4.16
N ARG A 53 10.13 -4.56 4.20
CA ARG A 53 10.05 -3.16 3.78
C ARG A 53 9.53 -2.26 4.91
N PRO A 54 9.75 -0.94 4.80
CA PRO A 54 9.11 0.01 5.71
C PRO A 54 7.59 -0.20 5.75
N HIS A 55 7.02 -0.15 6.95
CA HIS A 55 5.59 -0.37 7.15
C HIS A 55 4.76 0.63 6.33
N PRO A 56 3.83 0.16 5.50
CA PRO A 56 3.04 1.02 4.63
C PRO A 56 1.96 1.78 5.41
N LEU A 57 1.54 2.92 4.87
CA LEU A 57 0.39 3.66 5.35
C LEU A 57 -0.91 2.85 5.19
N ALA A 58 -1.05 2.14 4.09
CA ALA A 58 -2.23 1.32 3.81
C ALA A 58 -1.83 0.00 3.14
N LEU A 59 -2.56 -1.06 3.49
CA LEU A 59 -2.46 -2.38 2.87
C LEU A 59 -3.85 -2.79 2.38
N TYR A 60 -3.93 -3.18 1.12
CA TYR A 60 -5.15 -3.67 0.49
C TYR A 60 -5.01 -5.15 0.18
N LEU A 61 -5.91 -5.95 0.74
CA LEU A 61 -5.93 -7.39 0.55
C LEU A 61 -7.17 -7.82 -0.21
N PHE A 62 -6.99 -8.55 -1.29
CA PHE A 62 -8.08 -9.14 -2.06
C PHE A 62 -8.01 -10.67 -1.94
N SER A 63 -8.98 -11.26 -1.26
CA SER A 63 -9.07 -12.72 -1.06
C SER A 63 -10.48 -13.08 -0.61
N ASP A 64 -11.01 -14.20 -1.11
CA ASP A 64 -12.28 -14.79 -0.66
C ASP A 64 -12.08 -15.78 0.51
N SER A 65 -10.84 -16.08 0.88
CA SER A 65 -10.52 -17.00 1.98
C SER A 65 -10.35 -16.25 3.30
N GLY A 66 -11.29 -16.45 4.24
CA GLY A 66 -11.19 -15.89 5.58
C GLY A 66 -9.92 -16.30 6.33
N ALA A 67 -9.43 -17.53 6.10
CA ALA A 67 -8.18 -17.99 6.69
C ALA A 67 -6.97 -17.20 6.17
N GLN A 68 -6.91 -16.93 4.86
CA GLN A 68 -5.85 -16.08 4.28
C GLN A 68 -5.94 -14.65 4.78
N GLN A 69 -7.16 -14.09 4.85
CA GLN A 69 -7.38 -12.76 5.40
C GLN A 69 -6.84 -12.64 6.83
N GLN A 70 -7.23 -13.59 7.69
CA GLN A 70 -6.78 -13.62 9.08
C GLN A 70 -5.25 -13.78 9.18
N HIS A 71 -4.66 -14.63 8.34
CA HIS A 71 -3.22 -14.85 8.31
C HIS A 71 -2.45 -13.57 7.95
N VAL A 72 -2.88 -12.85 6.91
CA VAL A 72 -2.25 -11.58 6.53
C VAL A 72 -2.40 -10.54 7.64
N LEU A 73 -3.62 -10.37 8.21
CA LEU A 73 -3.88 -9.39 9.26
C LEU A 73 -3.05 -9.64 10.53
N GLN A 74 -2.75 -10.90 10.85
CA GLN A 74 -1.93 -11.25 12.01
C GLN A 74 -0.42 -11.19 11.74
N SER A 75 -0.02 -11.24 10.48
CA SER A 75 1.39 -11.38 10.08
C SER A 75 1.98 -10.10 9.48
N THR A 76 1.19 -9.05 9.27
CA THR A 76 1.66 -7.78 8.71
C THR A 76 1.29 -6.60 9.60
N LEU A 77 2.04 -5.50 9.46
CA LEU A 77 1.76 -4.24 10.14
C LEU A 77 1.66 -3.11 9.11
N ALA A 78 0.54 -2.39 9.15
CA ALA A 78 0.27 -1.23 8.30
C ALA A 78 -0.49 -0.17 9.09
N GLY A 79 -0.53 1.07 8.62
CA GLY A 79 -1.32 2.13 9.23
C GLY A 79 -2.82 1.84 9.16
N GLY A 80 -3.29 1.29 8.05
CA GLY A 80 -4.66 0.80 7.87
C GLY A 80 -4.72 -0.37 6.90
N VAL A 81 -5.74 -1.22 7.06
CA VAL A 81 -5.96 -2.37 6.17
C VAL A 81 -7.40 -2.34 5.64
N SER A 82 -7.58 -2.59 4.35
CA SER A 82 -8.89 -2.85 3.75
C SER A 82 -8.89 -4.23 3.08
N VAL A 83 -9.97 -4.97 3.24
CA VAL A 83 -10.15 -6.29 2.65
C VAL A 83 -11.20 -6.22 1.56
N ASN A 84 -10.84 -6.66 0.35
CA ASN A 84 -11.65 -6.64 -0.88
C ASN A 84 -12.13 -5.25 -1.31
N GLU A 85 -11.45 -4.22 -0.84
CA GLU A 85 -11.75 -2.81 -1.10
C GLU A 85 -10.47 -1.98 -1.11
N THR A 86 -10.54 -0.78 -1.70
CA THR A 86 -9.48 0.21 -1.66
C THR A 86 -10.01 1.55 -1.16
N LEU A 87 -9.18 2.33 -0.47
CA LEU A 87 -9.47 3.71 -0.07
C LEU A 87 -10.62 3.91 0.93
N ILE A 88 -11.53 2.95 1.13
CA ILE A 88 -12.73 3.12 1.97
C ILE A 88 -12.38 3.41 3.43
N HIS A 89 -11.29 2.85 3.95
CA HIS A 89 -10.86 3.11 5.33
C HIS A 89 -10.56 4.60 5.59
N ILE A 90 -10.16 5.36 4.57
CA ILE A 90 -9.89 6.82 4.68
C ILE A 90 -11.20 7.60 4.76
N ALA A 91 -12.26 7.11 4.10
CA ALA A 91 -13.56 7.76 4.05
C ALA A 91 -14.44 7.50 5.27
N GLN A 92 -13.99 6.67 6.21
CA GLN A 92 -14.71 6.30 7.42
C GLN A 92 -14.37 7.26 8.57
N ASP A 93 -15.22 8.23 8.84
CA ASP A 93 -15.02 9.21 9.91
C ASP A 93 -14.86 8.59 11.31
N GLY A 94 -15.41 7.38 11.52
CA GLY A 94 -15.33 6.64 12.78
C GLY A 94 -14.06 5.79 12.95
N LEU A 95 -13.24 5.64 11.92
CA LEU A 95 -11.98 4.88 11.98
C LEU A 95 -10.79 5.83 12.09
N SER A 96 -9.84 5.47 12.95
CA SER A 96 -8.57 6.20 12.99
C SER A 96 -7.80 6.01 11.70
N PHE A 97 -7.26 7.10 11.16
CA PHE A 97 -6.37 7.08 9.99
C PHE A 97 -5.00 7.62 10.40
N GLY A 98 -3.96 6.87 10.11
CA GLY A 98 -2.58 7.25 10.40
C GLY A 98 -1.60 6.18 10.00
N GLY A 99 -0.33 6.53 9.96
CA GLY A 99 0.76 5.64 9.60
C GLY A 99 1.39 4.95 10.80
N VAL A 100 2.36 4.08 10.52
CA VAL A 100 3.16 3.35 11.50
C VAL A 100 4.63 3.45 11.13
N GLY A 101 5.46 3.93 12.06
CA GLY A 101 6.89 4.11 11.82
C GLY A 101 7.17 5.05 10.63
N PRO A 102 7.86 4.61 9.57
CA PRO A 102 8.20 5.47 8.44
C PRO A 102 7.00 6.03 7.67
N SER A 103 5.82 5.38 7.72
CA SER A 103 4.62 5.85 7.03
C SER A 103 3.84 6.94 7.76
N GLY A 104 4.20 7.23 9.02
CA GLY A 104 3.58 8.30 9.79
C GLY A 104 3.61 8.06 11.29
N MET A 105 3.23 9.10 12.04
CA MET A 105 3.14 9.09 13.49
C MET A 105 1.84 9.76 13.92
N GLY A 106 1.11 9.12 14.82
CA GLY A 106 -0.22 9.59 15.24
C GLY A 106 -1.35 9.16 14.31
N HIS A 107 -2.56 9.34 14.77
CA HIS A 107 -3.78 9.00 14.06
C HIS A 107 -4.79 10.14 14.17
N TYR A 108 -5.61 10.35 13.16
CA TYR A 108 -6.67 11.34 13.17
C TYR A 108 -7.98 10.73 12.63
N HIS A 109 -9.04 11.48 12.56
CA HIS A 109 -10.45 11.18 12.35
C HIS A 109 -11.22 10.89 13.65
N GLY A 110 -12.42 11.41 13.70
CA GLY A 110 -13.36 11.21 14.81
C GLY A 110 -12.74 11.53 16.18
N LYS A 111 -13.00 10.67 17.13
CA LYS A 111 -12.49 10.81 18.50
C LYS A 111 -10.96 10.78 18.58
N PHE A 112 -10.29 10.00 17.73
CA PHE A 112 -8.84 9.89 17.73
C PHE A 112 -8.16 11.22 17.36
N GLY A 113 -8.70 11.94 16.38
CA GLY A 113 -8.18 13.26 16.01
C GLY A 113 -8.39 14.32 17.10
N PHE A 114 -9.46 14.18 17.89
CA PHE A 114 -9.73 15.07 19.02
C PHE A 114 -8.83 14.78 20.23
N ASP A 115 -8.56 13.50 20.50
CA ASP A 115 -7.74 13.06 21.64
C ASP A 115 -6.22 13.16 21.38
N THR A 116 -5.81 13.46 20.14
CA THR A 116 -4.38 13.64 19.79
C THR A 116 -3.94 15.07 20.16
N PRO A 117 -2.89 15.23 21.00
CA PRO A 117 -2.40 16.53 21.42
C PRO A 117 -1.76 17.35 20.30
#